data_36c4e0149cf19a2c8443def28fe4a8a2
#
_entry.id   36c4e0149cf19a2c8443def28fe4a8a2
#
_cell.length_a   1.000
_cell.length_b   1.000
_cell.length_c   1.000
_cell.angle_alpha   90.00
_cell.angle_beta   90.00
_cell.angle_gamma   90.00
#
_symmetry.space_group_name_H-M   'P 1'
#
loop_
_entity.id
_entity.type
_entity.pdbx_description
1 polymer ?
#
loop_
_entity_poly.entity_id
_entity_poly.type
_entity_poly.pdbx_seq_one_letter_code
_entity_poly.pdbx_strand_id
1 'polypeptide(L)'
;MAYTEKFQALADAAIANVRGVPVVDVDTLVAAGAIALDIRDKEEHDLDHIAGSLHCSRGKLEMNVEDLIPNLEQVILCYCNANNRGALSASTLKQMGYQNAKFIAGGLKAYRGLPDKSPQGDKIRQ
;
A
#
# COMPACT_ATOMS: atom_id res chain seq x y z
N MET A 1 -2.54 -13.09 15.81
CA MET A 1 -1.16 -13.25 16.28
C MET A 1 -0.53 -11.89 16.49
N ALA A 2 0.09 -11.70 17.64
CA ALA A 2 0.76 -10.44 17.93
C ALA A 2 2.11 -10.37 17.22
N TYR A 3 2.50 -9.19 16.78
CA TYR A 3 3.82 -8.95 16.22
C TYR A 3 4.87 -8.93 17.34
N THR A 4 6.11 -9.27 17.01
CA THR A 4 7.20 -9.13 17.96
C THR A 4 7.49 -7.65 18.21
N GLU A 5 8.10 -7.36 19.37
CA GLU A 5 8.44 -5.97 19.72
C GLU A 5 9.40 -5.34 18.72
N LYS A 6 10.40 -6.10 18.25
CA LYS A 6 11.39 -5.58 17.31
C LYS A 6 10.76 -5.26 15.95
N PHE A 7 9.90 -6.14 15.46
CA PHE A 7 9.20 -5.89 14.21
C PHE A 7 8.30 -4.66 14.32
N GLN A 8 7.52 -4.58 15.42
CA GLN A 8 6.61 -3.46 15.59
C GLN A 8 7.38 -2.14 15.76
N ALA A 9 8.54 -2.16 16.43
CA ALA A 9 9.37 -0.96 16.56
C ALA A 9 9.86 -0.46 15.20
N LEU A 10 10.27 -1.38 14.32
CA LEU A 10 10.64 -0.99 12.95
C LEU A 10 9.46 -0.39 12.19
N ALA A 11 8.30 -1.01 12.31
CA ALA A 11 7.09 -0.52 11.64
C ALA A 11 6.67 0.83 12.19
N ASP A 12 6.71 1.02 13.51
CA ASP A 12 6.36 2.29 14.15
C ASP A 12 7.28 3.42 13.70
N ALA A 13 8.58 3.14 13.57
CA ALA A 13 9.53 4.14 13.07
C ALA A 13 9.21 4.51 11.61
N ALA A 14 8.84 3.54 10.78
CA ALA A 14 8.43 3.81 9.41
C ALA A 14 7.15 4.65 9.38
N ILE A 15 6.15 4.28 10.18
CA ILE A 15 4.87 5.01 10.26
C ILE A 15 5.11 6.47 10.66
N ALA A 16 6.08 6.72 11.55
CA ALA A 16 6.42 8.07 11.97
C ALA A 16 7.10 8.89 10.86
N ASN A 17 7.73 8.24 9.89
CA ASN A 17 8.52 8.90 8.84
C ASN A 17 7.81 9.02 7.50
N VAL A 18 6.68 8.35 7.31
CA VAL A 18 5.93 8.40 6.05
C VAL A 18 4.49 8.81 6.31
N ARG A 19 3.87 9.37 5.30
CA ARG A 19 2.49 9.85 5.42
C ARG A 19 1.52 8.70 5.18
N GLY A 20 0.53 8.57 6.09
CA GLY A 20 -0.60 7.66 5.92
C GLY A 20 -1.75 8.36 5.21
N VAL A 21 -2.31 7.72 4.21
CA VAL A 21 -3.45 8.24 3.44
C VAL A 21 -4.72 7.54 3.92
N PRO A 22 -5.76 8.29 4.31
CA PRO A 22 -7.03 7.68 4.69
C PRO A 22 -7.65 6.93 3.51
N VAL A 23 -8.30 5.81 3.77
CA VAL A 23 -8.88 4.99 2.69
C VAL A 23 -9.95 5.73 1.89
N VAL A 24 -10.63 6.69 2.50
CA VAL A 24 -11.64 7.50 1.80
C VAL A 24 -11.04 8.35 0.67
N ASP A 25 -9.73 8.61 0.70
CA ASP A 25 -9.07 9.43 -0.30
C ASP A 25 -8.40 8.60 -1.41
N VAL A 26 -8.34 7.29 -1.28
CA VAL A 26 -7.56 6.43 -2.19
C VAL A 26 -8.08 6.54 -3.63
N ASP A 27 -9.38 6.34 -3.83
CA ASP A 27 -9.94 6.35 -5.18
C ASP A 27 -9.76 7.70 -5.87
N THR A 28 -9.92 8.79 -5.13
CA THR A 28 -9.71 10.14 -5.66
C THR A 28 -8.26 10.35 -6.07
N LEU A 29 -7.32 9.92 -5.25
CA LEU A 29 -5.89 10.05 -5.55
C LEU A 29 -5.50 9.19 -6.75
N VAL A 30 -6.00 7.97 -6.84
CA VAL A 30 -5.73 7.10 -7.99
C VAL A 30 -6.30 7.70 -9.26
N ALA A 31 -7.51 8.24 -9.20
CA ALA A 31 -8.11 8.94 -10.35
C ALA A 31 -7.27 10.14 -10.79
N ALA A 32 -6.55 10.78 -9.86
CA ALA A 32 -5.67 11.90 -10.15
C ALA A 32 -4.26 11.47 -10.56
N GLY A 33 -3.99 10.18 -10.71
CA GLY A 33 -2.73 9.66 -11.21
C GLY A 33 -1.84 8.93 -10.21
N ALA A 34 -2.27 8.81 -8.95
CA ALA A 34 -1.50 8.03 -7.98
C ALA A 34 -1.55 6.53 -8.33
N ILE A 35 -0.49 5.81 -7.99
CA ILE A 35 -0.41 4.37 -8.17
C ILE A 35 -0.59 3.70 -6.81
N ALA A 36 -1.62 2.86 -6.68
CA ALA A 36 -1.74 1.97 -5.53
C ALA A 36 -0.80 0.79 -5.76
N LEU A 37 0.07 0.52 -4.80
CA LEU A 37 1.08 -0.52 -4.91
C LEU A 37 0.90 -1.54 -3.80
N ASP A 38 0.46 -2.73 -4.16
CA ASP A 38 0.31 -3.84 -3.25
C ASP A 38 1.69 -4.47 -3.00
N ILE A 39 2.14 -4.41 -1.76
CA ILE A 39 3.46 -4.93 -1.39
C ILE A 39 3.38 -6.24 -0.60
N ARG A 40 2.20 -6.84 -0.55
CA ARG A 40 2.00 -8.14 0.07
C ARG A 40 2.55 -9.25 -0.82
N ASP A 41 2.49 -10.47 -0.34
CA ASP A 41 2.89 -11.63 -1.14
C ASP A 41 1.94 -11.81 -2.33
N LYS A 42 2.45 -12.45 -3.38
CA LYS A 42 1.67 -12.64 -4.60
C LYS A 42 0.37 -13.38 -4.35
N GLU A 43 0.38 -14.38 -3.48
CA GLU A 43 -0.80 -15.16 -3.14
C GLU A 43 -1.89 -14.28 -2.51
N GLU A 44 -1.51 -13.34 -1.66
CA GLU A 44 -2.44 -12.39 -1.06
C GLU A 44 -3.05 -11.48 -2.13
N HIS A 45 -2.20 -10.97 -3.02
CA HIS A 45 -2.64 -10.10 -4.12
C HIS A 45 -3.62 -10.83 -5.03
N ASP A 46 -3.33 -12.06 -5.40
CA ASP A 46 -4.16 -12.84 -6.31
C ASP A 46 -5.54 -13.14 -5.70
N LEU A 47 -5.62 -13.29 -4.38
CA LEU A 47 -6.91 -13.52 -3.70
C LEU A 47 -7.78 -12.26 -3.68
N ASP A 48 -7.21 -11.11 -3.44
CA ASP A 48 -7.93 -9.85 -3.37
C ASP A 48 -6.95 -8.69 -3.38
N HIS A 49 -7.26 -7.65 -4.15
CA HIS A 49 -6.45 -6.43 -4.18
C HIS A 49 -7.31 -5.26 -4.62
N ILE A 50 -6.82 -4.04 -4.38
CA ILE A 50 -7.49 -2.83 -4.85
C ILE A 50 -7.46 -2.82 -6.38
N ALA A 51 -8.62 -2.60 -7.00
CA ALA A 51 -8.75 -2.58 -8.46
C ALA A 51 -7.74 -1.61 -9.07
N GLY A 52 -7.01 -2.09 -10.07
CA GLY A 52 -6.00 -1.29 -10.76
C GLY A 52 -4.67 -1.18 -10.04
N SER A 53 -4.51 -1.76 -8.86
CA SER A 53 -3.23 -1.68 -8.15
C SER A 53 -2.17 -2.52 -8.85
N LEU A 54 -0.93 -2.02 -8.81
CA LEU A 54 0.23 -2.80 -9.22
C LEU A 54 0.66 -3.68 -8.05
N HIS A 55 1.45 -4.70 -8.35
CA HIS A 55 1.96 -5.60 -7.34
C HIS A 55 3.48 -5.69 -7.40
N CYS A 56 4.11 -5.58 -6.24
CA CYS A 56 5.53 -5.85 -6.07
C CYS A 56 5.77 -6.26 -4.61
N SER A 57 6.01 -7.54 -4.39
CA SER A 57 6.25 -8.06 -3.03
C SER A 57 7.38 -7.30 -2.35
N ARG A 58 7.23 -7.02 -1.07
CA ARG A 58 8.18 -6.21 -0.32
C ARG A 58 9.62 -6.73 -0.44
N GLY A 59 9.80 -8.05 -0.47
CA GLY A 59 11.13 -8.66 -0.61
C GLY A 59 11.78 -8.44 -1.97
N LYS A 60 11.04 -7.99 -2.96
CA LYS A 60 11.55 -7.71 -4.31
C LYS A 60 11.45 -6.23 -4.68
N LEU A 61 11.02 -5.40 -3.74
CA LEU A 61 10.69 -4.01 -4.01
C LEU A 61 11.89 -3.21 -4.50
N GLU A 62 13.00 -3.27 -3.77
CA GLU A 62 14.18 -2.48 -4.12
C GLU A 62 14.76 -2.87 -5.47
N MET A 63 14.69 -4.14 -5.85
CA MET A 63 15.22 -4.60 -7.13
C MET A 63 14.36 -4.20 -8.31
N ASN A 64 13.04 -4.12 -8.11
CA ASN A 64 12.11 -4.08 -9.24
C ASN A 64 11.35 -2.76 -9.39
N VAL A 65 11.30 -1.92 -8.35
CA VAL A 65 10.43 -0.74 -8.39
C VAL A 65 10.84 0.26 -9.48
N GLU A 66 12.13 0.41 -9.75
CA GLU A 66 12.56 1.37 -10.76
C GLU A 66 12.10 0.97 -12.16
N ASP A 67 12.04 -0.34 -12.45
CA ASP A 67 11.48 -0.81 -13.72
C ASP A 67 9.97 -0.65 -13.76
N LEU A 68 9.32 -0.90 -12.63
CA LEU A 68 7.86 -0.86 -12.53
C LEU A 68 7.33 0.57 -12.50
N ILE A 69 7.99 1.45 -11.77
CA ILE A 69 7.60 2.85 -11.60
C ILE A 69 8.87 3.70 -11.74
N PRO A 70 9.25 4.04 -12.98
CA PRO A 70 10.53 4.76 -13.20
C PRO A 70 10.52 6.23 -12.79
N ASN A 71 9.34 6.86 -12.66
CA ASN A 71 9.25 8.28 -12.33
C ASN A 71 9.35 8.48 -10.81
N LEU A 72 10.45 9.07 -10.35
CA LEU A 72 10.66 9.34 -8.91
C LEU A 72 9.67 10.33 -8.32
N GLU A 73 8.98 11.11 -9.14
CA GLU A 73 7.97 12.07 -8.69
C GLU A 73 6.58 11.42 -8.54
N GLN A 74 6.43 10.17 -8.96
CA GLN A 74 5.16 9.46 -8.91
C GLN A 74 4.63 9.37 -7.48
N VAL A 75 3.36 9.71 -7.30
CA VAL A 75 2.67 9.46 -6.02
C VAL A 75 2.38 7.96 -5.95
N ILE A 76 2.92 7.32 -4.93
CA ILE A 76 2.76 5.88 -4.73
C ILE A 76 2.09 5.64 -3.38
N LEU A 77 1.03 4.84 -3.40
CA LEU A 77 0.27 4.48 -2.20
C LEU A 77 0.54 3.01 -1.92
N CYS A 78 1.55 2.74 -1.08
CA CYS A 78 1.89 1.37 -0.68
C CYS A 78 0.83 0.85 0.28
N TYR A 79 0.42 -0.42 0.12
CA TYR A 79 -0.52 -0.97 1.08
C TYR A 79 -0.27 -2.45 1.35
N CYS A 80 -0.63 -2.83 2.56
CA CYS A 80 -0.74 -4.22 2.99
C CYS A 80 -2.15 -4.43 3.53
N ASN A 81 -2.33 -5.38 4.44
CA ASN A 81 -3.67 -5.59 5.03
C ASN A 81 -4.02 -4.56 6.09
N ALA A 82 -3.02 -4.02 6.79
CA ALA A 82 -3.20 -2.97 7.81
C ALA A 82 -2.19 -1.85 7.56
N ASN A 83 -1.18 -1.69 8.41
CA ASN A 83 -0.24 -0.56 8.30
C ASN A 83 1.21 -0.95 8.09
N ASN A 84 1.67 -2.01 8.75
CA ASN A 84 3.11 -2.21 8.97
C ASN A 84 3.91 -2.41 7.70
N ARG A 85 3.56 -3.40 6.88
CA ARG A 85 4.32 -3.68 5.65
C ARG A 85 4.22 -2.53 4.65
N GLY A 86 3.05 -1.89 4.57
CA GLY A 86 2.85 -0.72 3.69
C GLY A 86 3.73 0.44 4.10
N ALA A 87 3.77 0.78 5.39
CA ALA A 87 4.60 1.87 5.89
C ALA A 87 6.08 1.57 5.72
N LEU A 88 6.52 0.34 6.02
CA LEU A 88 7.90 -0.07 5.82
C LEU A 88 8.31 0.06 4.35
N SER A 89 7.42 -0.31 3.43
CA SER A 89 7.69 -0.20 2.00
C SER A 89 7.77 1.25 1.54
N ALA A 90 6.85 2.09 1.99
CA ALA A 90 6.88 3.52 1.66
C ALA A 90 8.15 4.18 2.19
N SER A 91 8.59 3.81 3.38
CA SER A 91 9.83 4.31 3.96
C SER A 91 11.04 3.91 3.13
N THR A 92 11.09 2.66 2.68
CA THR A 92 12.15 2.17 1.79
C THR A 92 12.16 2.95 0.47
N LEU A 93 11.00 3.17 -0.13
CA LEU A 93 10.89 3.93 -1.37
C LEU A 93 11.40 5.36 -1.21
N LYS A 94 11.09 6.01 -0.10
CA LYS A 94 11.61 7.35 0.17
C LYS A 94 13.13 7.36 0.25
N GLN A 95 13.73 6.33 0.85
CA GLN A 95 15.19 6.20 0.89
C GLN A 95 15.79 6.05 -0.51
N MET A 96 15.02 5.49 -1.45
CA MET A 96 15.45 5.33 -2.85
C MET A 96 15.20 6.58 -3.71
N GLY A 97 14.58 7.62 -3.14
CA GLY A 97 14.35 8.87 -3.86
C GLY A 97 12.91 9.12 -4.29
N TYR A 98 11.99 8.20 -4.00
CA TYR A 98 10.55 8.39 -4.28
C TYR A 98 9.95 9.25 -3.17
N GLN A 99 10.00 10.56 -3.33
CA GLN A 99 9.60 11.49 -2.26
C GLN A 99 8.11 11.52 -2.01
N ASN A 100 7.33 11.08 -2.98
CA ASN A 100 5.87 11.05 -2.87
C ASN A 100 5.33 9.66 -2.54
N ALA A 101 6.17 8.79 -2.00
CA ALA A 101 5.72 7.49 -1.50
C ALA A 101 5.01 7.65 -0.16
N LYS A 102 3.82 7.07 -0.07
CA LYS A 102 2.94 7.11 1.10
C LYS A 102 2.41 5.70 1.34
N PHE A 103 1.74 5.49 2.47
CA PHE A 103 1.07 4.22 2.69
C PHE A 103 -0.43 4.46 2.92
N ILE A 104 -1.23 3.45 2.61
CA ILE A 104 -2.68 3.51 2.86
C ILE A 104 -2.91 3.11 4.32
N ALA A 105 -3.37 4.07 5.12
CA ALA A 105 -3.62 3.83 6.55
C ALA A 105 -4.77 2.83 6.71
N GLY A 106 -4.51 1.75 7.46
CA GLY A 106 -5.46 0.66 7.62
C GLY A 106 -5.48 -0.35 6.49
N GLY A 107 -4.80 -0.07 5.38
CA GLY A 107 -4.59 -0.99 4.28
C GLY A 107 -5.84 -1.52 3.60
N LEU A 108 -5.72 -2.70 3.01
CA LEU A 108 -6.83 -3.32 2.28
C LEU A 108 -8.03 -3.59 3.20
N LYS A 109 -7.78 -3.97 4.45
CA LYS A 109 -8.86 -4.22 5.40
C LYS A 109 -9.73 -2.98 5.60
N ALA A 110 -9.12 -1.83 5.83
CA ALA A 110 -9.86 -0.58 6.00
C ALA A 110 -10.53 -0.16 4.69
N TYR A 111 -9.86 -0.34 3.55
CA TYR A 111 -10.43 -0.03 2.24
C TYR A 111 -11.71 -0.84 2.00
N ARG A 112 -11.69 -2.15 2.28
CA ARG A 112 -12.85 -3.02 2.14
C ARG A 112 -13.95 -2.73 3.16
N GLY A 113 -13.62 -2.02 4.22
CA GLY A 113 -14.61 -1.55 5.20
C GLY A 113 -15.43 -0.36 4.75
N LEU A 114 -15.06 0.30 3.65
CA LEU A 114 -15.86 1.39 3.09
C LEU A 114 -17.18 0.83 2.53
N PRO A 115 -18.29 1.60 2.57
CA PRO A 115 -19.61 1.08 2.21
C PRO A 115 -19.68 0.38 0.86
N ASP A 116 -18.99 0.88 -0.15
CA ASP A 116 -19.08 0.35 -1.51
C ASP A 116 -17.88 -0.53 -1.90
N LYS A 117 -17.01 -0.86 -0.97
CA LYS A 117 -15.74 -1.52 -1.26
C LYS A 117 -15.59 -2.91 -0.67
N SER A 118 -16.62 -3.43 0.01
CA SER A 118 -16.57 -4.81 0.49
C SER A 118 -16.63 -5.77 -0.69
N PRO A 119 -16.01 -6.96 -0.61
CA PRO A 119 -16.14 -7.96 -1.69
C PRO A 119 -17.59 -8.33 -1.96
N GLN A 120 -18.42 -8.38 -0.92
CA GLN A 120 -19.83 -8.70 -1.04
C GLN A 120 -20.60 -7.58 -1.75
N GLY A 121 -20.27 -6.32 -1.45
CA GLY A 121 -20.86 -5.17 -2.13
C GLY A 121 -20.54 -5.17 -3.60
N ASP A 122 -19.30 -5.47 -3.97
CA ASP A 122 -18.88 -5.56 -5.37
C ASP A 122 -19.67 -6.64 -6.12
N LYS A 123 -19.91 -7.78 -5.48
CA LYS A 123 -20.70 -8.87 -6.07
C LYS A 123 -22.16 -8.47 -6.29
N ILE A 124 -22.73 -7.74 -5.35
CA ILE A 124 -24.14 -7.31 -5.46
C ILE A 124 -24.33 -6.35 -6.62
N ARG A 125 -23.33 -5.56 -6.93
CA ARG A 125 -23.38 -4.56 -8.00
C ARG A 125 -23.25 -5.13 -9.39
N GLN A 126 -22.75 -6.31 -9.47
CA GLN A 126 -22.65 -7.00 -10.77
C GLN A 126 -23.99 -7.57 -11.17
#